data_e7cf163bde9d3c1c5661ca575cfe6374
#
_entry.id   e7cf163bde9d3c1c5661ca575cfe6374
#
_cell.length_a   1.000
_cell.length_b   1.000
_cell.length_c   1.000
_cell.angle_alpha   90.00
_cell.angle_beta   90.00
_cell.angle_gamma   90.00
#
_symmetry.space_group_name_H-M   'P 1'
#
loop_
_entity.id
_entity.type
_entity.pdbx_description
1 polymer ?
#
loop_
_entity_poly.entity_id
_entity_poly.type
_entity_poly.pdbx_seq_one_letter_code
_entity_poly.pdbx_strand_id
1 'polypeptide(L)'
;MDMNKLLEYHIEKNADVTIVTKDLGTVDDPSRFGVVSVDIEGRVTEFEEKPLVTSKTLVSTGIYVIRRRQLIEMIERAGAEDGFDLVKDIFIRYKGIKKFYAYPLDSYWSNVTTVDSYFKTNMDFLDRKTREYFFNEYPQIASRIEDLPPAKYNVGAKVKNSLVSSGCIINGEVEDSVLFKEVYIGNNCTIRNSIILNEVYIGDNTYIENCIVESHGTIRANSNYVGSPDDVKIIQERNERYVM
;
A
#
# COMPACT_ATOMS: atom_id res chain seq x y z
N MET A 1 -6.61 -7.84 8.18
CA MET A 1 -6.13 -8.63 9.35
C MET A 1 -7.02 -8.38 10.56
N ASP A 2 -7.41 -9.42 11.27
CA ASP A 2 -8.19 -9.31 12.51
C ASP A 2 -7.26 -9.05 13.71
N MET A 3 -7.37 -7.85 14.29
CA MET A 3 -6.52 -7.44 15.41
C MET A 3 -6.84 -8.21 16.70
N ASN A 4 -8.08 -8.70 16.87
CA ASN A 4 -8.44 -9.50 18.03
C ASN A 4 -7.74 -10.87 18.01
N LYS A 5 -7.72 -11.53 16.85
CA LYS A 5 -6.99 -12.80 16.69
C LYS A 5 -5.49 -12.64 16.92
N LEU A 6 -4.91 -11.53 16.45
CA LEU A 6 -3.50 -11.21 16.71
C LEU A 6 -3.24 -11.03 18.22
N LEU A 7 -4.13 -10.33 18.92
CA LEU A 7 -4.01 -10.12 20.37
C LEU A 7 -4.22 -11.43 21.15
N GLU A 8 -5.19 -12.25 20.78
CA GLU A 8 -5.42 -13.59 21.36
C GLU A 8 -4.18 -14.46 21.21
N TYR A 9 -3.58 -14.50 20.02
CA TYR A 9 -2.33 -15.22 19.78
C TYR A 9 -1.18 -14.72 20.68
N HIS A 10 -1.04 -13.39 20.80
CA HIS A 10 -0.02 -12.79 21.67
C HIS A 10 -0.18 -13.22 23.13
N ILE A 11 -1.42 -13.28 23.63
CA ILE A 11 -1.74 -13.70 25.00
C ILE A 11 -1.52 -15.20 25.15
N GLU A 12 -2.00 -16.02 24.23
CA GLU A 12 -1.86 -17.48 24.24
C GLU A 12 -0.40 -17.93 24.29
N LYS A 13 0.44 -17.32 23.44
CA LYS A 13 1.88 -17.58 23.42
C LYS A 13 2.61 -16.98 24.63
N ASN A 14 1.93 -16.22 25.48
CA ASN A 14 2.53 -15.44 26.55
C ASN A 14 3.78 -14.68 26.04
N ALA A 15 3.62 -14.05 24.87
CA ALA A 15 4.69 -13.36 24.18
C ALA A 15 5.04 -12.03 24.87
N ASP A 16 6.29 -11.64 24.80
CA ASP A 16 6.74 -10.29 25.13
C ASP A 16 6.56 -9.38 23.91
N VAL A 17 6.87 -9.92 22.73
CA VAL A 17 6.70 -9.26 21.42
C VAL A 17 6.13 -10.24 20.42
N THR A 18 5.09 -9.86 19.69
CA THR A 18 4.60 -10.60 18.54
C THR A 18 4.87 -9.78 17.29
N ILE A 19 5.53 -10.39 16.31
CA ILE A 19 5.85 -9.81 15.02
C ILE A 19 4.87 -10.38 13.99
N VAL A 20 4.13 -9.53 13.29
CA VAL A 20 3.33 -10.00 12.15
C VAL A 20 4.28 -10.24 10.98
N THR A 21 4.24 -11.45 10.45
CA THR A 21 5.15 -11.89 9.38
C THR A 21 4.39 -12.27 8.12
N LYS A 22 5.02 -12.09 6.98
CA LYS A 22 4.54 -12.51 5.66
C LYS A 22 5.59 -13.36 4.98
N ASP A 23 5.17 -14.50 4.43
CA ASP A 23 6.01 -15.27 3.52
C ASP A 23 5.85 -14.69 2.11
N LEU A 24 6.95 -14.19 1.54
CA LEU A 24 6.98 -13.59 0.20
C LEU A 24 7.14 -14.65 -0.91
N GLY A 25 7.50 -15.89 -0.54
CA GLY A 25 7.84 -16.90 -1.53
C GLY A 25 9.00 -16.48 -2.43
N THR A 26 8.81 -16.60 -3.76
CA THR A 26 9.82 -16.23 -4.76
C THR A 26 9.49 -14.95 -5.52
N VAL A 27 8.45 -14.21 -5.10
CA VAL A 27 7.88 -13.12 -5.90
C VAL A 27 8.57 -11.78 -5.67
N ASP A 28 8.97 -11.51 -4.41
CA ASP A 28 9.57 -10.23 -4.02
C ASP A 28 10.94 -10.45 -3.38
N ASP A 29 11.77 -9.42 -3.37
CA ASP A 29 13.09 -9.43 -2.75
C ASP A 29 13.00 -9.25 -1.21
N PRO A 30 13.24 -10.32 -0.42
CA PRO A 30 13.14 -10.24 1.03
C PRO A 30 14.24 -9.37 1.68
N SER A 31 15.33 -9.09 0.98
CA SER A 31 16.44 -8.29 1.52
C SER A 31 16.06 -6.84 1.85
N ARG A 32 14.92 -6.39 1.32
CA ARG A 32 14.37 -5.05 1.58
C ARG A 32 13.68 -4.91 2.93
N PHE A 33 13.48 -6.03 3.64
CA PHE A 33 12.70 -6.13 4.87
C PHE A 33 13.51 -6.69 6.02
N GLY A 34 12.95 -6.63 7.21
CA GLY A 34 13.42 -7.43 8.33
C GLY A 34 13.08 -8.90 8.11
N VAL A 35 14.10 -9.75 7.98
CA VAL A 35 13.96 -11.19 7.71
C VAL A 35 13.93 -11.97 9.00
N VAL A 36 13.00 -12.92 9.12
CA VAL A 36 12.73 -13.66 10.36
C VAL A 36 12.89 -15.16 10.12
N SER A 37 13.51 -15.86 11.06
CA SER A 37 13.44 -17.32 11.17
C SER A 37 12.67 -17.73 12.41
N VAL A 38 11.90 -18.79 12.32
CA VAL A 38 11.08 -19.28 13.42
C VAL A 38 11.29 -20.78 13.62
N ASP A 39 11.07 -21.25 14.86
CA ASP A 39 10.98 -22.67 15.16
C ASP A 39 9.57 -23.22 14.88
N ILE A 40 9.36 -24.51 15.18
CA ILE A 40 8.08 -25.22 14.98
C ILE A 40 6.93 -24.66 15.82
N GLU A 41 7.23 -23.92 16.88
CA GLU A 41 6.24 -23.30 17.76
C GLU A 41 5.92 -21.86 17.36
N GLY A 42 6.60 -21.34 16.33
CA GLY A 42 6.48 -19.96 15.83
C GLY A 42 7.32 -18.96 16.63
N ARG A 43 8.25 -19.44 17.51
CA ARG A 43 9.16 -18.56 18.23
C ARG A 43 10.25 -18.06 17.29
N VAL A 44 10.55 -16.78 17.35
CA VAL A 44 11.59 -16.16 16.53
C VAL A 44 12.96 -16.61 17.03
N THR A 45 13.71 -17.27 16.18
CA THR A 45 15.08 -17.73 16.42
C THR A 45 16.11 -16.76 15.88
N GLU A 46 15.83 -16.16 14.72
CA GLU A 46 16.68 -15.16 14.09
C GLU A 46 15.86 -13.98 13.56
N PHE A 47 16.44 -12.81 13.64
CA PHE A 47 15.90 -11.58 13.05
C PHE A 47 17.05 -10.74 12.51
N GLU A 48 17.02 -10.46 11.21
CA GLU A 48 18.03 -9.64 10.53
C GLU A 48 17.32 -8.50 9.81
N GLU A 49 17.76 -7.27 10.06
CA GLU A 49 17.18 -6.09 9.42
C GLU A 49 17.91 -5.80 8.10
N LYS A 50 17.14 -5.92 7.00
CA LYS A 50 17.62 -5.64 5.64
C LYS A 50 18.97 -6.29 5.32
N PRO A 51 19.07 -7.62 5.36
CA PRO A 51 20.32 -8.32 5.05
C PRO A 51 20.73 -8.08 3.60
N LEU A 52 22.03 -7.97 3.33
CA LEU A 52 22.53 -7.78 1.97
C LEU A 52 22.19 -8.96 1.04
N VAL A 53 22.19 -10.17 1.58
CA VAL A 53 21.83 -11.40 0.87
C VAL A 53 21.04 -12.30 1.82
N THR A 54 19.94 -12.87 1.34
CA THR A 54 19.15 -13.83 2.11
C THR A 54 18.48 -14.85 1.19
N SER A 55 18.35 -16.10 1.63
CA SER A 55 17.55 -17.13 1.00
C SER A 55 16.21 -17.35 1.72
N LYS A 56 15.98 -16.61 2.81
CA LYS A 56 14.77 -16.72 3.63
C LYS A 56 13.68 -15.82 3.04
N THR A 57 12.46 -16.28 3.08
CA THR A 57 11.30 -15.59 2.49
C THR A 57 10.34 -15.00 3.52
N LEU A 58 10.48 -15.40 4.81
CA LEU A 58 9.62 -14.90 5.88
C LEU A 58 10.10 -13.53 6.36
N VAL A 59 9.28 -12.51 6.15
CA VAL A 59 9.63 -11.12 6.47
C VAL A 59 8.69 -10.52 7.51
N SER A 60 9.20 -9.54 8.26
CA SER A 60 8.41 -8.68 9.13
C SER A 60 7.59 -7.69 8.31
N THR A 61 6.31 -7.59 8.60
CA THR A 61 5.42 -6.60 7.96
C THR A 61 5.52 -5.20 8.56
N GLY A 62 6.32 -5.04 9.61
CA GLY A 62 6.40 -3.79 10.38
C GLY A 62 5.26 -3.61 11.40
N ILE A 63 4.44 -4.64 11.63
CA ILE A 63 3.34 -4.62 12.59
C ILE A 63 3.75 -5.46 13.81
N TYR A 64 3.62 -4.87 15.00
CA TYR A 64 4.06 -5.48 16.24
C TYR A 64 3.02 -5.36 17.34
N VAL A 65 2.92 -6.39 18.19
CA VAL A 65 2.17 -6.34 19.47
C VAL A 65 3.17 -6.46 20.61
N ILE A 66 3.17 -5.46 21.49
CA ILE A 66 4.11 -5.36 22.62
C ILE A 66 3.35 -4.83 23.84
N ARG A 67 3.61 -5.36 25.01
CA ARG A 67 3.05 -4.78 26.25
C ARG A 67 3.62 -3.38 26.46
N ARG A 68 2.74 -2.38 26.63
CA ARG A 68 3.12 -0.97 26.76
C ARG A 68 4.27 -0.74 27.75
N ARG A 69 4.20 -1.37 28.94
CA ARG A 69 5.24 -1.22 29.96
C ARG A 69 6.60 -1.72 29.47
N GLN A 70 6.63 -2.88 28.81
CA GLN A 70 7.88 -3.44 28.28
C GLN A 70 8.45 -2.58 27.16
N LEU A 71 7.60 -2.03 26.28
CA LEU A 71 8.04 -1.14 25.22
C LEU A 71 8.71 0.11 25.78
N ILE A 72 8.10 0.73 26.81
CA ILE A 72 8.69 1.92 27.48
C ILE A 72 10.06 1.55 28.09
N GLU A 73 10.15 0.46 28.84
CA GLU A 73 11.42 0.01 29.45
C GLU A 73 12.51 -0.23 28.40
N MET A 74 12.15 -0.82 27.26
CA MET A 74 13.12 -1.10 26.17
C MET A 74 13.58 0.21 25.47
N ILE A 75 12.66 1.14 25.24
CA ILE A 75 12.96 2.44 24.62
C ILE A 75 13.87 3.27 25.54
N GLU A 76 13.54 3.37 26.82
CA GLU A 76 14.36 4.11 27.80
C GLU A 76 15.78 3.57 27.90
N ARG A 77 15.94 2.25 27.90
CA ARG A 77 17.27 1.62 27.90
C ARG A 77 18.03 1.86 26.61
N ALA A 78 17.37 1.70 25.45
CA ALA A 78 18.00 1.96 24.17
C ALA A 78 18.45 3.43 24.06
N GLY A 79 17.58 4.37 24.46
CA GLY A 79 17.89 5.80 24.45
C GLY A 79 19.05 6.19 25.38
N ALA A 80 19.22 5.50 26.51
CA ALA A 80 20.38 5.70 27.40
C ALA A 80 21.72 5.23 26.77
N GLU A 81 21.66 4.46 25.70
CA GLU A 81 22.80 3.90 24.97
C GLU A 81 22.88 4.44 23.52
N ASP A 82 22.28 5.61 23.25
CA ASP A 82 22.21 6.27 21.95
C ASP A 82 21.56 5.41 20.83
N GLY A 83 20.66 4.48 21.21
CA GLY A 83 19.91 3.65 20.27
C GLY A 83 18.62 4.35 19.82
N PHE A 84 18.35 4.37 18.50
CA PHE A 84 17.20 5.06 17.89
C PHE A 84 16.34 4.16 17.01
N ASP A 85 16.81 2.96 16.65
CA ASP A 85 16.11 2.04 15.77
C ASP A 85 15.40 0.94 16.57
N LEU A 86 14.07 0.86 16.44
CA LEU A 86 13.25 -0.12 17.15
C LEU A 86 13.65 -1.56 16.83
N VAL A 87 14.04 -1.84 15.59
CA VAL A 87 14.38 -3.20 15.16
C VAL A 87 15.82 -3.53 15.53
N LYS A 88 16.77 -2.68 15.12
CA LYS A 88 18.21 -2.94 15.33
C LYS A 88 18.61 -2.87 16.79
N ASP A 89 18.22 -1.79 17.47
CA ASP A 89 18.71 -1.50 18.82
C ASP A 89 17.85 -2.14 19.91
N ILE A 90 16.60 -2.52 19.57
CA ILE A 90 15.69 -3.14 20.54
C ILE A 90 15.42 -4.59 20.17
N PHE A 91 14.74 -4.89 19.07
CA PHE A 91 14.27 -6.26 18.80
C PHE A 91 15.40 -7.26 18.59
N ILE A 92 16.37 -6.94 17.75
CA ILE A 92 17.53 -7.81 17.50
C ILE A 92 18.31 -8.05 18.78
N ARG A 93 18.47 -7.04 19.59
CA ARG A 93 19.20 -7.12 20.87
C ARG A 93 18.48 -8.00 21.91
N TYR A 94 17.16 -7.85 22.01
CA TYR A 94 16.39 -8.52 23.04
C TYR A 94 15.80 -9.88 22.62
N LYS A 95 15.90 -10.30 21.35
CA LYS A 95 15.32 -11.56 20.84
C LYS A 95 15.75 -12.80 21.61
N GLY A 96 16.97 -12.84 22.13
CA GLY A 96 17.49 -13.96 22.93
C GLY A 96 17.05 -13.95 24.40
N ILE A 97 16.58 -12.81 24.90
CA ILE A 97 16.22 -12.59 26.32
C ILE A 97 14.70 -12.61 26.50
N LYS A 98 13.97 -12.05 25.53
CA LYS A 98 12.51 -11.92 25.53
C LYS A 98 11.87 -12.98 24.64
N LYS A 99 10.57 -13.19 24.86
CA LYS A 99 9.76 -14.15 24.07
C LYS A 99 9.20 -13.45 22.84
N PHE A 100 9.89 -13.60 21.72
CA PHE A 100 9.44 -13.11 20.41
C PHE A 100 8.74 -14.24 19.66
N TYR A 101 7.53 -13.97 19.16
CA TYR A 101 6.76 -14.91 18.34
C TYR A 101 6.36 -14.26 17.03
N ALA A 102 6.32 -15.05 15.96
CA ALA A 102 5.82 -14.63 14.66
C ALA A 102 4.35 -15.00 14.49
N TYR A 103 3.54 -14.05 14.07
CA TYR A 103 2.15 -14.27 13.69
C TYR A 103 2.06 -14.25 12.15
N PRO A 104 1.73 -15.39 11.52
CA PRO A 104 1.65 -15.45 10.07
C PRO A 104 0.46 -14.65 9.53
N LEU A 105 0.70 -13.82 8.52
CA LEU A 105 -0.32 -13.08 7.79
C LEU A 105 -0.62 -13.79 6.47
N ASP A 106 -1.71 -14.54 6.41
CA ASP A 106 -2.12 -15.28 5.21
C ASP A 106 -2.83 -14.41 4.18
N SER A 107 -3.31 -13.24 4.59
CA SER A 107 -4.05 -12.32 3.75
C SER A 107 -3.15 -11.46 2.86
N TYR A 108 -3.77 -10.68 1.97
CA TYR A 108 -3.08 -9.69 1.14
C TYR A 108 -2.25 -8.73 1.99
N TRP A 109 -1.03 -8.49 1.57
CA TRP A 109 -0.12 -7.50 2.12
C TRP A 109 0.73 -6.92 1.01
N SER A 110 0.93 -5.62 1.04
CA SER A 110 1.83 -4.90 0.14
C SER A 110 2.59 -3.83 0.90
N ASN A 111 3.85 -3.62 0.52
CA ASN A 111 4.69 -2.58 1.08
C ASN A 111 4.89 -1.46 0.06
N VAL A 112 4.35 -0.27 0.37
CA VAL A 112 4.41 0.91 -0.51
C VAL A 112 5.60 1.78 -0.14
N THR A 113 6.72 1.61 -0.83
CA THR A 113 7.98 2.34 -0.58
C THR A 113 8.56 3.00 -1.82
N THR A 114 8.10 2.62 -3.00
CA THR A 114 8.55 3.16 -4.30
C THR A 114 7.34 3.50 -5.16
N VAL A 115 7.57 4.27 -6.23
CA VAL A 115 6.54 4.58 -7.24
C VAL A 115 5.96 3.30 -7.83
N ASP A 116 6.81 2.33 -8.16
CA ASP A 116 6.37 1.06 -8.73
C ASP A 116 5.51 0.26 -7.75
N SER A 117 5.91 0.18 -6.47
CA SER A 117 5.12 -0.51 -5.45
C SER A 117 3.79 0.19 -5.18
N TYR A 118 3.75 1.54 -5.26
CA TYR A 118 2.52 2.31 -5.18
C TYR A 118 1.60 2.03 -6.38
N PHE A 119 2.16 2.04 -7.59
CA PHE A 119 1.42 1.75 -8.82
C PHE A 119 0.85 0.34 -8.77
N LYS A 120 1.70 -0.67 -8.56
CA LYS A 120 1.30 -2.07 -8.46
C LYS A 120 0.20 -2.27 -7.40
N THR A 121 0.38 -1.71 -6.21
CA THR A 121 -0.61 -1.85 -5.13
C THR A 121 -1.98 -1.29 -5.52
N ASN A 122 -2.03 -0.14 -6.21
CA ASN A 122 -3.30 0.41 -6.70
C ASN A 122 -3.92 -0.48 -7.79
N MET A 123 -3.11 -0.99 -8.72
CA MET A 123 -3.57 -1.88 -9.79
C MET A 123 -4.04 -3.24 -9.27
N ASP A 124 -3.46 -3.75 -8.17
CA ASP A 124 -3.93 -4.98 -7.51
C ASP A 124 -5.40 -4.89 -7.08
N PHE A 125 -5.92 -3.69 -6.81
CA PHE A 125 -7.34 -3.49 -6.52
C PHE A 125 -8.26 -3.63 -7.75
N LEU A 126 -7.73 -3.72 -8.96
CA LEU A 126 -8.52 -4.11 -10.13
C LEU A 126 -8.87 -5.61 -10.09
N ASP A 127 -8.13 -6.42 -9.34
CA ASP A 127 -8.51 -7.80 -9.06
C ASP A 127 -9.67 -7.89 -8.07
N ARG A 128 -10.64 -8.73 -8.42
CA ARG A 128 -11.85 -8.93 -7.60
C ARG A 128 -11.54 -9.49 -6.21
N LYS A 129 -10.61 -10.44 -6.09
CA LYS A 129 -10.29 -11.08 -4.80
C LYS A 129 -9.68 -10.08 -3.83
N THR A 130 -8.78 -9.23 -4.31
CA THR A 130 -8.17 -8.16 -3.51
C THR A 130 -9.25 -7.20 -2.99
N ARG A 131 -10.18 -6.78 -3.85
CA ARG A 131 -11.30 -5.91 -3.42
C ARG A 131 -12.22 -6.59 -2.40
N GLU A 132 -12.61 -7.83 -2.65
CA GLU A 132 -13.49 -8.58 -1.74
C GLU A 132 -12.86 -8.72 -0.36
N TYR A 133 -11.57 -9.00 -0.29
CA TYR A 133 -10.86 -9.05 0.99
C TYR A 133 -10.96 -7.73 1.77
N PHE A 134 -10.74 -6.58 1.12
CA PHE A 134 -10.73 -5.29 1.82
C PHE A 134 -12.12 -4.72 2.11
N PHE A 135 -13.09 -4.95 1.26
CA PHE A 135 -14.38 -4.26 1.35
C PHE A 135 -15.55 -5.14 1.79
N ASN A 136 -15.45 -6.46 1.66
CA ASN A 136 -16.54 -7.37 1.96
C ASN A 136 -16.24 -8.32 3.13
N GLU A 137 -14.95 -8.59 3.42
CA GLU A 137 -14.59 -9.48 4.52
C GLU A 137 -14.65 -8.76 5.87
N TYR A 138 -14.94 -9.55 6.91
CA TYR A 138 -14.96 -9.05 8.28
C TYR A 138 -13.58 -9.25 8.94
N PRO A 139 -13.09 -8.30 9.76
CA PRO A 139 -13.73 -7.05 10.15
C PRO A 139 -13.65 -5.98 9.05
N GLN A 140 -14.72 -5.20 8.94
CA GLN A 140 -14.75 -4.09 7.98
C GLN A 140 -13.68 -3.05 8.31
N ILE A 141 -13.05 -2.54 7.27
CA ILE A 141 -12.08 -1.45 7.37
C ILE A 141 -12.86 -0.14 7.44
N ALA A 142 -12.79 0.53 8.58
CA ALA A 142 -13.36 1.87 8.73
C ALA A 142 -12.46 2.90 8.03
N SER A 143 -13.04 3.71 7.16
CA SER A 143 -12.36 4.82 6.48
C SER A 143 -13.22 6.08 6.52
N ARG A 144 -12.62 7.23 6.22
CA ARG A 144 -13.35 8.47 6.09
C ARG A 144 -14.27 8.39 4.87
N ILE A 145 -15.56 8.61 5.10
CA ILE A 145 -16.56 8.73 4.03
C ILE A 145 -16.74 10.21 3.74
N GLU A 146 -16.68 10.59 2.47
CA GLU A 146 -16.98 11.92 1.98
C GLU A 146 -18.32 11.88 1.24
N ASP A 147 -19.15 12.89 1.45
CA ASP A 147 -20.47 13.02 0.82
C ASP A 147 -20.33 13.67 -0.57
N LEU A 148 -19.84 12.87 -1.52
CA LEU A 148 -19.65 13.27 -2.91
C LEU A 148 -20.71 12.60 -3.80
N PRO A 149 -21.13 13.25 -4.92
CA PRO A 149 -22.07 12.66 -5.85
C PRO A 149 -21.49 11.39 -6.51
N PRO A 150 -22.32 10.44 -6.95
CA PRO A 150 -21.85 9.30 -7.74
C PRO A 150 -21.10 9.75 -8.99
N ALA A 151 -20.21 8.88 -9.49
CA ALA A 151 -19.54 9.12 -10.75
C ALA A 151 -20.54 9.22 -11.92
N LYS A 152 -20.34 10.19 -12.81
CA LYS A 152 -21.17 10.43 -13.98
C LYS A 152 -20.45 10.00 -15.26
N TYR A 153 -21.12 9.16 -16.02
CA TYR A 153 -20.66 8.69 -17.34
C TYR A 153 -21.53 9.36 -18.42
N ASN A 154 -20.92 10.21 -19.23
CA ASN A 154 -21.63 10.91 -20.30
C ASN A 154 -21.76 10.02 -21.55
N VAL A 155 -22.57 10.47 -22.51
CA VAL A 155 -22.79 9.74 -23.77
C VAL A 155 -21.46 9.56 -24.50
N GLY A 156 -21.17 8.29 -24.87
CA GLY A 156 -19.90 7.93 -25.53
C GLY A 156 -18.77 7.51 -24.60
N ALA A 157 -18.91 7.69 -23.29
CA ALA A 157 -17.93 7.20 -22.33
C ALA A 157 -17.87 5.67 -22.35
N LYS A 158 -16.64 5.12 -22.31
CA LYS A 158 -16.39 3.69 -22.22
C LYS A 158 -15.46 3.42 -21.06
N VAL A 159 -15.91 2.60 -20.11
CA VAL A 159 -15.10 2.23 -18.94
C VAL A 159 -15.02 0.72 -18.86
N LYS A 160 -13.79 0.20 -18.80
CA LYS A 160 -13.53 -1.24 -18.74
C LYS A 160 -12.49 -1.53 -17.68
N ASN A 161 -12.73 -2.56 -16.84
CA ASN A 161 -11.81 -3.03 -15.81
C ASN A 161 -11.13 -1.90 -15.02
N SER A 162 -11.91 -0.92 -14.56
CA SER A 162 -11.38 0.28 -13.90
C SER A 162 -12.14 0.59 -12.61
N LEU A 163 -11.45 1.19 -11.65
CA LEU A 163 -12.08 1.72 -10.44
C LEU A 163 -12.28 3.23 -10.61
N VAL A 164 -13.52 3.67 -10.42
CA VAL A 164 -13.89 5.09 -10.52
C VAL A 164 -14.54 5.54 -9.23
N SER A 165 -13.92 6.48 -8.55
CA SER A 165 -14.42 7.02 -7.27
C SER A 165 -15.53 8.05 -7.47
N SER A 166 -16.16 8.46 -6.37
CA SER A 166 -17.25 9.44 -6.35
C SER A 166 -16.82 10.80 -6.91
N GLY A 167 -17.76 11.55 -7.45
CA GLY A 167 -17.53 12.89 -8.01
C GLY A 167 -16.90 12.93 -9.40
N CYS A 168 -16.49 11.79 -9.97
CA CYS A 168 -15.87 11.76 -11.30
C CYS A 168 -16.86 12.04 -12.42
N ILE A 169 -16.38 12.70 -13.49
CA ILE A 169 -17.12 12.94 -14.73
C ILE A 169 -16.31 12.39 -15.91
N ILE A 170 -16.85 11.42 -16.63
CA ILE A 170 -16.14 10.69 -17.68
C ILE A 170 -16.81 10.93 -19.03
N ASN A 171 -16.07 11.49 -20.01
CA ASN A 171 -16.51 11.69 -21.40
C ASN A 171 -15.68 10.85 -22.40
N GLY A 172 -14.58 10.24 -21.98
CA GLY A 172 -13.65 9.48 -22.81
C GLY A 172 -13.66 7.98 -22.53
N GLU A 173 -12.60 7.32 -22.92
CA GLU A 173 -12.35 5.89 -22.71
C GLU A 173 -11.37 5.70 -21.54
N VAL A 174 -11.70 4.79 -20.61
CA VAL A 174 -10.88 4.44 -19.44
C VAL A 174 -10.78 2.92 -19.34
N GLU A 175 -9.56 2.39 -19.40
CA GLU A 175 -9.31 0.96 -19.37
C GLU A 175 -8.18 0.66 -18.37
N ASP A 176 -8.33 -0.42 -17.59
CA ASP A 176 -7.35 -0.93 -16.63
C ASP A 176 -6.75 0.18 -15.74
N SER A 177 -7.59 1.07 -15.21
CA SER A 177 -7.14 2.28 -14.54
C SER A 177 -7.86 2.53 -13.21
N VAL A 178 -7.22 3.33 -12.35
CA VAL A 178 -7.78 3.73 -11.06
C VAL A 178 -7.95 5.26 -11.06
N LEU A 179 -9.20 5.72 -10.97
CA LEU A 179 -9.54 7.13 -10.85
C LEU A 179 -9.99 7.43 -9.43
N PHE A 180 -9.28 8.32 -8.78
CA PHE A 180 -9.65 8.82 -7.48
C PHE A 180 -10.81 9.82 -7.59
N LYS A 181 -11.20 10.45 -6.49
CA LYS A 181 -12.39 11.29 -6.42
C LYS A 181 -12.25 12.58 -7.27
N GLU A 182 -13.40 13.05 -7.76
CA GLU A 182 -13.55 14.34 -8.45
C GLU A 182 -12.66 14.51 -9.69
N VAL A 183 -12.36 13.40 -10.39
CA VAL A 183 -11.60 13.43 -11.65
C VAL A 183 -12.52 13.78 -12.81
N TYR A 184 -12.09 14.71 -13.65
CA TYR A 184 -12.74 15.05 -14.91
C TYR A 184 -11.93 14.51 -16.09
N ILE A 185 -12.56 13.68 -16.93
CA ILE A 185 -12.00 13.18 -18.20
C ILE A 185 -12.76 13.83 -19.35
N GLY A 186 -12.04 14.58 -20.20
CA GLY A 186 -12.57 15.28 -21.37
C GLY A 186 -13.02 14.34 -22.50
N ASN A 187 -13.57 14.94 -23.59
CA ASN A 187 -14.01 14.21 -24.76
C ASN A 187 -12.83 13.64 -25.56
N ASN A 188 -13.03 12.46 -26.17
CA ASN A 188 -12.02 11.78 -26.99
C ASN A 188 -10.71 11.49 -26.22
N CYS A 189 -10.75 11.47 -24.89
CA CYS A 189 -9.61 11.06 -24.09
C CYS A 189 -9.51 9.54 -24.04
N THR A 190 -8.29 9.03 -23.91
CA THR A 190 -8.00 7.61 -23.68
C THR A 190 -7.04 7.49 -22.49
N ILE A 191 -7.50 6.83 -21.44
CA ILE A 191 -6.71 6.57 -20.23
C ILE A 191 -6.54 5.08 -20.09
N ARG A 192 -5.29 4.59 -20.07
CA ARG A 192 -4.98 3.16 -19.97
C ARG A 192 -3.92 2.90 -18.91
N ASN A 193 -4.08 1.80 -18.18
CA ASN A 193 -3.11 1.32 -17.19
C ASN A 193 -2.49 2.49 -16.39
N SER A 194 -3.37 3.35 -15.82
CA SER A 194 -2.95 4.61 -15.20
C SER A 194 -3.70 4.89 -13.91
N ILE A 195 -3.06 5.66 -13.04
CA ILE A 195 -3.64 6.13 -11.78
C ILE A 195 -3.84 7.64 -11.89
N ILE A 196 -5.07 8.10 -11.76
CA ILE A 196 -5.41 9.51 -11.75
C ILE A 196 -5.84 9.88 -10.33
N LEU A 197 -5.05 10.73 -9.66
CA LEU A 197 -5.33 11.10 -8.27
C LEU A 197 -6.45 12.13 -8.16
N ASN A 198 -6.72 12.60 -6.94
CA ASN A 198 -7.89 13.43 -6.64
C ASN A 198 -7.90 14.75 -7.42
N GLU A 199 -9.09 15.19 -7.82
CA GLU A 199 -9.35 16.53 -8.35
C GLU A 199 -8.50 16.88 -9.58
N VAL A 200 -8.22 15.86 -10.42
CA VAL A 200 -7.48 16.05 -11.67
C VAL A 200 -8.45 16.40 -12.80
N TYR A 201 -8.12 17.45 -13.56
CA TYR A 201 -8.80 17.81 -14.79
C TYR A 201 -7.97 17.38 -16.00
N ILE A 202 -8.57 16.56 -16.89
CA ILE A 202 -7.94 16.13 -18.16
C ILE A 202 -8.73 16.72 -19.32
N GLY A 203 -8.07 17.60 -20.08
CA GLY A 203 -8.64 18.27 -21.26
C GLY A 203 -8.85 17.31 -22.43
N ASP A 204 -9.71 17.72 -23.36
CA ASP A 204 -10.12 16.92 -24.52
C ASP A 204 -8.96 16.40 -25.39
N ASN A 205 -9.19 15.29 -26.10
CA ASN A 205 -8.24 14.66 -27.02
C ASN A 205 -6.89 14.26 -26.37
N THR A 206 -6.90 13.89 -25.11
CA THR A 206 -5.69 13.53 -24.34
C THR A 206 -5.52 12.02 -24.27
N TYR A 207 -4.29 11.56 -24.45
CA TYR A 207 -3.90 10.16 -24.29
C TYR A 207 -2.94 10.02 -23.11
N ILE A 208 -3.25 9.10 -22.19
CA ILE A 208 -2.44 8.79 -21.00
C ILE A 208 -2.33 7.29 -20.85
N GLU A 209 -1.10 6.76 -20.78
CA GLU A 209 -0.83 5.34 -20.61
C GLU A 209 0.38 5.10 -19.70
N ASN A 210 0.29 4.12 -18.78
CA ASN A 210 1.33 3.78 -17.80
C ASN A 210 1.81 5.01 -16.99
N CYS A 211 0.85 5.79 -16.48
CA CYS A 211 1.15 7.04 -15.78
C CYS A 211 0.47 7.12 -14.42
N ILE A 212 1.06 7.94 -13.55
CA ILE A 212 0.41 8.48 -12.36
C ILE A 212 0.26 9.98 -12.55
N VAL A 213 -0.97 10.50 -12.48
CA VAL A 213 -1.23 11.94 -12.50
C VAL A 213 -1.47 12.42 -11.09
N GLU A 214 -0.67 13.39 -10.63
CA GLU A 214 -0.77 13.94 -9.27
C GLU A 214 -2.07 14.70 -9.03
N SER A 215 -2.49 14.73 -7.76
CA SER A 215 -3.70 15.42 -7.31
C SER A 215 -3.68 16.91 -7.67
N HIS A 216 -4.88 17.46 -7.94
CA HIS A 216 -5.10 18.85 -8.32
C HIS A 216 -4.37 19.24 -9.62
N GLY A 217 -4.01 18.24 -10.43
CA GLY A 217 -3.37 18.43 -11.73
C GLY A 217 -4.35 18.94 -12.80
N THR A 218 -3.86 19.74 -13.72
CA THR A 218 -4.62 20.17 -14.89
C THR A 218 -3.86 19.83 -16.16
N ILE A 219 -4.29 18.78 -16.85
CA ILE A 219 -3.72 18.34 -18.13
C ILE A 219 -4.41 19.09 -19.27
N ARG A 220 -3.62 19.72 -20.11
CA ARG A 220 -4.14 20.47 -21.27
C ARG A 220 -4.73 19.53 -22.31
N ALA A 221 -5.69 20.05 -23.08
CA ALA A 221 -6.21 19.33 -24.23
C ALA A 221 -5.10 19.01 -25.26
N ASN A 222 -5.29 17.92 -26.02
CA ASN A 222 -4.35 17.41 -27.03
C ASN A 222 -2.98 16.99 -26.46
N SER A 223 -2.92 16.62 -25.19
CA SER A 223 -1.70 16.12 -24.56
C SER A 223 -1.52 14.61 -24.79
N ASN A 224 -0.26 14.16 -24.79
CA ASN A 224 0.08 12.75 -24.93
C ASN A 224 1.18 12.38 -23.92
N TYR A 225 0.85 11.48 -22.99
CA TYR A 225 1.75 10.99 -21.96
C TYR A 225 1.78 9.47 -21.97
N VAL A 226 2.95 8.92 -22.24
CA VAL A 226 3.16 7.48 -22.26
C VAL A 226 4.38 7.16 -21.41
N GLY A 227 4.17 6.33 -20.39
CA GLY A 227 5.21 5.64 -19.64
C GLY A 227 5.41 4.22 -20.17
N SER A 228 6.24 3.44 -19.50
CA SER A 228 6.34 2.00 -19.76
C SER A 228 5.85 1.19 -18.54
N PRO A 229 5.53 -0.10 -18.71
CA PRO A 229 5.15 -0.94 -17.58
C PRO A 229 6.24 -1.04 -16.49
N ASP A 230 7.51 -0.92 -16.88
CA ASP A 230 8.66 -1.02 -15.98
C ASP A 230 9.16 0.36 -15.50
N ASP A 231 8.62 1.45 -16.05
CA ASP A 231 8.97 2.83 -15.70
C ASP A 231 7.74 3.73 -15.83
N VAL A 232 6.94 3.72 -14.77
CA VAL A 232 5.69 4.47 -14.70
C VAL A 232 5.98 5.97 -14.64
N LYS A 233 5.39 6.74 -15.56
CA LYS A 233 5.61 8.18 -15.64
C LYS A 233 4.73 8.93 -14.63
N ILE A 234 5.36 9.79 -13.82
CA ILE A 234 4.65 10.72 -12.94
C ILE A 234 4.40 12.03 -13.68
N ILE A 235 3.16 12.50 -13.68
CA ILE A 235 2.74 13.75 -14.31
C ILE A 235 2.36 14.75 -13.22
N GLN A 236 3.07 15.88 -13.17
CA GLN A 236 2.92 16.96 -12.19
C GLN A 236 2.60 18.27 -12.92
N GLU A 237 1.48 18.33 -13.61
CA GLU A 237 1.07 19.57 -14.29
C GLU A 237 0.07 20.36 -13.43
N ARG A 238 0.48 21.54 -12.99
CA ARG A 238 -0.38 22.53 -12.34
C ARG A 238 -0.55 23.73 -13.28
N ASN A 239 -1.76 23.97 -13.73
CA ASN A 239 -2.06 25.13 -14.56
C ASN A 239 -2.72 26.20 -13.67
N GLU A 240 -1.97 27.26 -13.32
CA GLU A 240 -2.42 28.35 -12.43
C GLU A 240 -3.68 29.10 -12.93
N ARG A 241 -4.11 28.85 -14.19
CA ARG A 241 -5.29 29.51 -14.78
C ARG A 241 -6.63 29.00 -14.28
N TYR A 242 -6.67 27.91 -13.50
CA TYR A 242 -7.91 27.27 -13.01
C TYR A 242 -7.97 27.15 -11.50
N VAL A 243 -7.12 27.84 -10.75
CA VAL A 243 -7.26 28.02 -9.31
C VAL A 243 -8.28 29.15 -9.12
N MET A 244 -9.57 28.78 -9.00
CA MET A 244 -10.62 29.69 -8.48
C MET A 244 -10.85 29.39 -7.00
#